data_46da3c252071190e44ca28ddea698b2a
#
_entry.id   46da3c252071190e44ca28ddea698b2a
#
_cell.length_a   1.000
_cell.length_b   1.000
_cell.length_c   1.000
_cell.angle_alpha   90.00
_cell.angle_beta   90.00
_cell.angle_gamma   90.00
#
_symmetry.space_group_name_H-M   'P 1'
#
loop_
_entity.id
_entity.type
_entity.pdbx_description
1 polymer ?
#
loop_
_entity_poly.entity_id
_entity_poly.type
_entity_poly.pdbx_seq_one_letter_code
_entity_poly.pdbx_strand_id
1 'polypeptide(L)' 'IREQVATDRPPGIARVHQELTQSKGSAHAAEHAMIEPLAETLWEGQRSGRPPDEQAYLERLRRL' A
#
# COMPACT_ATOMS: atom_id res chain seq x y z
N ILE A 1 -1.82 4.64 6.28
CA ILE A 1 -1.98 3.20 6.03
C ILE A 1 -3.11 2.60 6.85
N ARG A 2 -3.16 2.89 8.14
CA ARG A 2 -4.24 2.36 9.00
C ARG A 2 -5.62 2.80 8.53
N GLU A 3 -5.76 4.04 8.13
CA GLU A 3 -7.01 4.57 7.62
C GLU A 3 -7.39 3.89 6.30
N GLN A 4 -6.42 3.67 5.42
CA GLN A 4 -6.64 2.95 4.17
C GLN A 4 -7.14 1.53 4.41
N VAL A 5 -6.52 0.82 5.35
CA VAL A 5 -6.91 -0.54 5.69
C VAL A 5 -8.32 -0.58 6.29
N ALA A 6 -8.62 0.35 7.20
CA ALA A 6 -9.92 0.40 7.87
C ALA A 6 -11.06 0.67 6.88
N THR A 7 -10.82 1.47 5.86
CA THR A 7 -11.83 1.82 4.85
C THR A 7 -11.72 0.96 3.58
N ASP A 8 -10.74 0.07 3.52
CA ASP A 8 -10.42 -0.75 2.34
C ASP A 8 -10.26 0.10 1.08
N ARG A 9 -9.49 1.17 1.19
CA ARG A 9 -9.20 2.06 0.07
C ARG A 9 -7.70 2.18 -0.13
N PRO A 10 -7.19 1.80 -1.32
CA PRO A 10 -7.94 1.27 -2.46
C PRO A 10 -8.52 -0.12 -2.19
N PRO A 11 -9.55 -0.56 -2.93
CA PRO A 11 -10.15 -1.87 -2.71
C PRO A 11 -9.12 -2.99 -2.79
N GLY A 12 -9.10 -3.85 -1.78
CA GLY A 12 -8.13 -4.94 -1.67
C GLY A 12 -6.95 -4.65 -0.75
N ILE A 13 -6.78 -3.39 -0.27
CA ILE A 13 -5.66 -3.04 0.60
C ILE A 13 -5.72 -3.78 1.94
N ALA A 14 -6.91 -3.99 2.47
CA ALA A 14 -7.08 -4.70 3.74
C ALA A 14 -6.55 -6.14 3.65
N ARG A 15 -6.83 -6.81 2.54
CA ARG A 15 -6.33 -8.16 2.30
C ARG A 15 -4.83 -8.21 2.14
N VAL A 16 -4.27 -7.26 1.39
CA VAL A 16 -2.82 -7.16 1.21
C VAL A 16 -2.14 -6.91 2.54
N HIS A 17 -2.69 -6.02 3.36
CA HIS A 17 -2.17 -5.74 4.69
C HIS A 17 -2.18 -7.01 5.55
N GLN A 18 -3.24 -7.78 5.50
CA GLN A 18 -3.34 -9.03 6.24
C GLN A 18 -2.28 -10.03 5.81
N GLU A 19 -2.08 -10.20 4.51
CA GLU A 19 -1.07 -11.10 3.97
C GLU A 19 0.34 -10.66 4.36
N LEU A 20 0.62 -9.35 4.29
CA LEU A 20 1.91 -8.81 4.70
C LEU A 20 2.14 -8.95 6.20
N THR A 21 1.08 -8.79 7.00
CA THR A 21 1.17 -8.99 8.44
C THR A 21 1.64 -10.41 8.77
N GLN A 22 1.11 -11.40 8.07
CA GLN A 22 1.53 -12.79 8.24
C GLN A 22 2.97 -13.00 7.76
N SER A 23 3.32 -12.44 6.61
CA SER A 23 4.65 -12.59 6.01
C SER A 23 5.73 -11.89 6.82
N LYS A 24 5.47 -10.70 7.35
CA LYS A 24 6.44 -9.89 8.08
C LYS A 24 6.43 -10.12 9.58
N GLY A 25 5.44 -10.86 10.08
CA GLY A 25 5.37 -11.23 11.49
C GLY A 25 4.60 -10.26 12.38
N SER A 26 4.24 -9.08 11.91
CA SER A 26 3.44 -8.13 12.68
C SER A 26 2.80 -7.09 11.78
N ALA A 27 1.69 -6.50 12.26
CA ALA A 27 1.01 -5.41 11.55
C ALA A 27 1.93 -4.18 11.40
N HIS A 28 2.71 -3.89 12.42
CA HIS A 28 3.64 -2.75 12.39
C HIS A 28 4.71 -2.92 11.30
N ALA A 29 5.29 -4.11 11.21
CA ALA A 29 6.29 -4.42 10.18
C ALA A 29 5.68 -4.38 8.77
N ALA A 30 4.43 -4.86 8.62
CA ALA A 30 3.72 -4.81 7.36
C ALA A 30 3.47 -3.36 6.92
N GLU A 31 2.98 -2.52 7.84
CA GLU A 31 2.72 -1.11 7.56
C GLU A 31 4.01 -0.37 7.20
N HIS A 32 5.10 -0.67 7.88
CA HIS A 32 6.40 -0.09 7.58
C HIS A 32 6.87 -0.46 6.18
N ALA A 33 6.69 -1.72 5.78
CA ALA A 33 7.04 -2.18 4.45
C ALA A 33 6.17 -1.54 3.35
N MET A 34 4.94 -1.13 3.69
CA MET A 34 4.01 -0.50 2.76
C MET A 34 4.31 0.99 2.50
N ILE A 35 5.09 1.63 3.38
CA ILE A 35 5.37 3.07 3.28
C ILE A 35 6.14 3.41 2.01
N GLU A 36 7.16 2.64 1.67
CA GLU A 36 7.99 2.92 0.50
C GLU A 36 7.20 2.83 -0.82
N PRO A 37 6.43 1.78 -1.09
CA PRO A 37 5.57 1.73 -2.28
C PRO A 37 4.53 2.85 -2.32
N LEU A 38 4.00 3.23 -1.16
CA LEU A 38 3.04 4.32 -1.08
C LEU A 38 3.69 5.64 -1.47
N ALA A 39 4.86 5.94 -0.91
CA ALA A 39 5.60 7.16 -1.23
C ALA A 39 5.96 7.23 -2.71
N GLU A 40 6.39 6.12 -3.29
CA GLU A 40 6.73 6.02 -4.70
C GLU A 40 5.50 6.29 -5.58
N THR A 41 4.35 5.73 -5.22
CA THR A 41 3.10 5.93 -5.96
C THR A 41 2.66 7.39 -5.90
N LEU A 42 2.74 8.02 -4.73
CA LEU A 42 2.40 9.43 -4.56
C LEU A 42 3.34 10.33 -5.37
N TRP A 43 4.64 10.03 -5.35
CA TRP A 43 5.64 10.78 -6.10
C TRP A 43 5.37 10.72 -7.61
N GLU A 44 5.06 9.55 -8.13
CA GLU A 44 4.73 9.39 -9.55
C GLU A 44 3.46 10.17 -9.92
N GLY A 45 2.46 10.17 -9.05
CA GLY A 45 1.24 10.95 -9.25
C GLY A 45 1.53 12.43 -9.35
N GLN A 46 2.35 12.97 -8.45
CA GLN A 46 2.75 14.37 -8.47
C GLN A 46 3.55 14.71 -9.72
N ARG A 47 4.47 13.84 -10.10
CA ARG A 47 5.32 14.04 -11.26
C ARG A 47 4.55 14.08 -12.57
N SER A 48 3.55 13.22 -12.70
CA SER A 48 2.73 13.12 -13.92
C SER A 48 1.57 14.09 -13.94
N GLY A 49 1.29 14.78 -12.83
CA GLY A 49 0.14 15.65 -12.68
C GLY A 49 -1.19 14.90 -12.63
N ARG A 50 -1.16 13.64 -12.27
CA ARG A 50 -2.34 12.76 -12.18
C ARG A 50 -2.55 12.30 -10.76
N PRO A 51 -3.78 11.88 -10.39
CA PRO A 51 -4.00 11.23 -9.11
C PRO A 51 -3.16 9.97 -8.97
N PRO A 52 -2.80 9.57 -7.74
CA PRO A 52 -2.04 8.34 -7.52
C PRO A 52 -2.76 7.13 -8.13
N ASP A 53 -1.99 6.24 -8.77
CA ASP A 53 -2.53 5.02 -9.38
C ASP A 53 -2.64 3.93 -8.32
N GLU A 54 -3.86 3.72 -7.83
CA GLU A 54 -4.14 2.73 -6.79
C GLU A 54 -3.84 1.31 -7.23
N GLN A 55 -4.06 1.01 -8.50
CA GLN A 55 -3.76 -0.30 -9.08
C GLN A 55 -2.26 -0.59 -9.03
N ALA A 56 -1.45 0.38 -9.43
CA ALA A 56 0.00 0.25 -9.40
C ALA A 56 0.50 0.09 -7.95
N TYR A 57 -0.11 0.82 -7.01
CA TYR A 57 0.21 0.69 -5.61
C TYR A 57 -0.04 -0.73 -5.09
N LEU A 58 -1.22 -1.29 -5.38
CA LEU A 58 -1.55 -2.66 -4.98
C LEU A 58 -0.60 -3.69 -5.59
N GLU A 59 -0.25 -3.52 -6.86
CA GLU A 59 0.70 -4.41 -7.52
C GLU A 59 2.08 -4.36 -6.87
N ARG A 60 2.54 -3.18 -6.50
CA ARG A 60 3.80 -3.02 -5.79
C ARG A 60 3.79 -3.71 -4.43
N LEU A 61 2.67 -3.61 -3.72
CA LEU A 61 2.52 -4.28 -2.43
C LEU A 61 2.55 -5.81 -2.57
N ARG A 62 1.95 -6.33 -3.63
CA ARG A 62 1.93 -7.77 -3.88
C ARG A 62 3.30 -8.35 -4.17
N ARG A 63 4.26 -7.52 -4.57
CA ARG A 63 5.63 -7.93 -4.84
C ARG A 63 6.51 -7.93 -3.59
N LEU A 64 6.01 -7.41 -2.50
CA LEU A 64 6.72 -7.45 -1.23
C LEU A 64 6.66 -8.88 -0.66
#